data_804460c291087803ca66b5dfeee415d1
#
_entry.id   804460c291087803ca66b5dfeee415d1
#
_cell.length_a   1.000
_cell.length_b   1.000
_cell.length_c   1.000
_cell.angle_alpha   90.00
_cell.angle_beta   90.00
_cell.angle_gamma   90.00
#
_symmetry.space_group_name_H-M   'P 1'
#
loop_
_entity.id
_entity.type
_entity.pdbx_description
1 polymer ?
#
loop_
_entity_poly.entity_id
_entity_poly.type
_entity_poly.pdbx_seq_one_letter_code
_entity_poly.pdbx_strand_id
1 'polypeptide(L)'
;MIKIKAGFLNTLLQRISKTAPGLKLKLKEAGMDDRPEDFIKKTFISAFYMTTGLVVTLFLVLAKYNVLKGAAFVFVPIVFIVMFFYMFKLPDLKITKKEKEISKEIVFAGRFMIIELESGVPLYNAMVNLSKNFPIVGKYFKETTDKIDLGTSMEDALNDAVEFIPSNDLRKIFWQIMNSIRTGSDIAKSLYSVMDQVTKDQMNEVNKYGKKLNPLAMFYMIIAVILPSLGVTMLIILSSFIQFQLSLTILLSLTAFLGFVQFMFIAMVKFSRPAIEF
;
A
#
# COMPACT_ATOMS: atom_id res chain seq x y z
N MET A 1 6.17 17.62 38.02
CA MET A 1 4.81 17.08 38.00
C MET A 1 4.43 16.34 36.74
N ILE A 2 5.39 15.82 35.93
CA ILE A 2 5.19 15.18 34.60
C ILE A 2 5.44 13.65 34.63
N LYS A 3 6.02 13.11 35.69
CA LYS A 3 6.38 11.66 35.74
C LYS A 3 5.21 10.68 35.94
N ILE A 4 4.07 11.11 36.46
CA ILE A 4 2.96 10.19 36.81
C ILE A 4 2.10 9.83 35.59
N LYS A 5 2.02 10.69 34.58
CA LYS A 5 1.26 10.40 33.34
C LYS A 5 1.96 9.46 32.34
N ALA A 6 3.28 9.33 32.43
CA ALA A 6 4.05 8.44 31.57
C ALA A 6 3.80 6.95 31.84
N GLY A 7 3.50 6.58 33.10
CA GLY A 7 3.23 5.18 33.47
C GLY A 7 1.91 4.65 32.89
N PHE A 8 0.84 5.45 32.96
CA PHE A 8 -0.47 5.02 32.45
C PHE A 8 -0.48 4.89 30.91
N LEU A 9 0.13 5.85 30.23
CA LEU A 9 0.32 5.78 28.76
C LEU A 9 1.16 4.57 28.35
N ASN A 10 2.25 4.29 29.05
CA ASN A 10 3.07 3.11 28.79
C ASN A 10 2.31 1.80 29.00
N THR A 11 1.46 1.72 30.02
CA THR A 11 0.64 0.51 30.29
C THR A 11 -0.45 0.32 29.22
N LEU A 12 -1.09 1.39 28.76
CA LEU A 12 -2.05 1.35 27.64
C LEU A 12 -1.38 0.96 26.33
N LEU A 13 -0.22 1.56 26.02
CA LEU A 13 0.55 1.25 24.80
C LEU A 13 1.05 -0.19 24.81
N GLN A 14 1.45 -0.73 25.95
CA GLN A 14 1.79 -2.14 26.10
C GLN A 14 0.58 -3.07 25.94
N ARG A 15 -0.61 -2.68 26.38
CA ARG A 15 -1.82 -3.46 26.11
C ARG A 15 -2.17 -3.48 24.62
N ILE A 16 -2.06 -2.35 23.95
CA ILE A 16 -2.30 -2.24 22.49
C ILE A 16 -1.26 -3.07 21.72
N SER A 17 0.01 -3.07 22.11
CA SER A 17 1.05 -3.88 21.48
C SER A 17 0.79 -5.39 21.61
N LYS A 18 0.25 -5.82 22.77
CA LYS A 18 -0.15 -7.22 23.00
C LYS A 18 -1.42 -7.63 22.23
N THR A 19 -2.28 -6.66 21.91
CA THR A 19 -3.54 -6.90 21.15
C THR A 19 -3.31 -6.97 19.63
N ALA A 20 -2.11 -6.60 19.15
CA ALA A 20 -1.76 -6.69 17.73
C ALA A 20 -0.65 -7.76 17.50
N PRO A 21 -0.97 -9.08 17.58
CA PRO A 21 0.03 -10.15 17.55
C PRO A 21 0.86 -10.23 16.26
N GLY A 22 0.40 -9.63 15.16
CA GLY A 22 1.13 -9.59 13.89
C GLY A 22 1.99 -8.34 13.67
N LEU A 23 2.01 -7.36 14.59
CA LEU A 23 2.68 -6.08 14.35
C LEU A 23 4.19 -6.24 14.21
N LYS A 24 4.82 -7.14 14.97
CA LYS A 24 6.26 -7.41 14.89
C LYS A 24 6.67 -7.93 13.50
N LEU A 25 5.88 -8.85 12.94
CA LEU A 25 6.10 -9.39 11.61
C LEU A 25 5.90 -8.32 10.54
N LYS A 26 4.80 -7.56 10.62
CA LYS A 26 4.51 -6.46 9.69
C LYS A 26 5.60 -5.39 9.69
N LEU A 27 6.17 -5.04 10.84
CA LEU A 27 7.28 -4.08 10.92
C LEU A 27 8.52 -4.60 10.22
N LYS A 28 8.87 -5.88 10.40
CA LYS A 28 9.99 -6.50 9.70
C LYS A 28 9.75 -6.57 8.17
N GLU A 29 8.58 -7.02 7.73
CA GLU A 29 8.19 -7.02 6.30
C GLU A 29 8.23 -5.59 5.71
N ALA A 30 7.79 -4.59 6.47
CA ALA A 30 7.89 -3.18 6.09
C ALA A 30 9.34 -2.66 6.03
N GLY A 31 10.33 -3.43 6.56
CA GLY A 31 11.73 -3.01 6.72
C GLY A 31 11.87 -1.89 7.74
N MET A 32 11.11 -1.98 8.82
CA MET A 32 11.18 -1.08 9.98
C MET A 32 11.76 -1.85 11.15
N ASP A 33 12.97 -1.46 11.58
CA ASP A 33 13.66 -2.12 12.70
C ASP A 33 13.15 -1.69 14.09
N ASP A 34 12.02 -0.98 14.10
CA ASP A 34 11.41 -0.52 15.35
C ASP A 34 10.76 -1.69 16.11
N ARG A 35 10.95 -1.68 17.45
CA ARG A 35 10.15 -2.58 18.29
C ARG A 35 8.67 -2.18 18.24
N PRO A 36 7.71 -3.12 18.33
CA PRO A 36 6.29 -2.80 18.31
C PRO A 36 5.88 -1.70 19.29
N GLU A 37 6.46 -1.71 20.48
CA GLU A 37 6.21 -0.70 21.53
C GLU A 37 6.71 0.69 21.14
N ASP A 38 7.92 0.76 20.54
CA ASP A 38 8.54 2.01 20.11
C ASP A 38 7.82 2.59 18.89
N PHE A 39 7.39 1.74 17.98
CA PHE A 39 6.57 2.13 16.84
C PHE A 39 5.24 2.76 17.29
N ILE A 40 4.51 2.13 18.23
CA ILE A 40 3.25 2.68 18.74
C ILE A 40 3.48 4.00 19.46
N LYS A 41 4.57 4.14 20.24
CA LYS A 41 4.94 5.42 20.88
C LYS A 41 5.23 6.51 19.85
N LYS A 42 6.06 6.20 18.85
CA LYS A 42 6.37 7.13 17.75
C LYS A 42 5.10 7.54 17.00
N THR A 43 4.23 6.58 16.69
CA THR A 43 2.95 6.81 16.02
C THR A 43 2.05 7.73 16.84
N PHE A 44 1.92 7.51 18.14
CA PHE A 44 1.12 8.34 19.02
C PHE A 44 1.66 9.78 19.11
N ILE A 45 2.98 9.94 19.29
CA ILE A 45 3.64 11.24 19.35
C ILE A 45 3.49 11.97 18.00
N SER A 46 3.73 11.30 16.90
CA SER A 46 3.62 11.90 15.57
C SER A 46 2.17 12.28 15.24
N ALA A 47 1.19 11.44 15.60
CA ALA A 47 -0.23 11.75 15.43
C ALA A 47 -0.62 12.99 16.26
N PHE A 48 -0.10 13.11 17.48
CA PHE A 48 -0.33 14.26 18.35
C PHE A 48 0.22 15.56 17.74
N TYR A 49 1.47 15.56 17.25
CA TYR A 49 2.07 16.73 16.61
C TYR A 49 1.34 17.11 15.31
N MET A 50 0.98 16.13 14.46
CA MET A 50 0.25 16.41 13.25
C MET A 50 -1.15 16.97 13.52
N THR A 51 -1.86 16.39 14.49
CA THR A 51 -3.18 16.89 14.91
C THR A 51 -3.09 18.31 15.43
N THR A 52 -2.11 18.59 16.31
CA THR A 52 -1.89 19.93 16.87
C THR A 52 -1.59 20.94 15.75
N GLY A 53 -0.69 20.60 14.82
CA GLY A 53 -0.38 21.45 13.66
C GLY A 53 -1.60 21.73 12.79
N LEU A 54 -2.39 20.70 12.46
CA LEU A 54 -3.57 20.85 11.64
C LEU A 54 -4.67 21.67 12.33
N VAL A 55 -4.88 21.43 13.62
CA VAL A 55 -5.87 22.21 14.43
C VAL A 55 -5.46 23.65 14.55
N VAL A 56 -4.19 23.96 14.81
CA VAL A 56 -3.68 25.35 14.87
C VAL A 56 -3.86 26.05 13.53
N THR A 57 -3.51 25.39 12.41
CA THR A 57 -3.68 25.95 11.08
C THR A 57 -5.16 26.21 10.78
N LEU A 58 -6.03 25.24 11.08
CA LEU A 58 -7.48 25.37 10.89
C LEU A 58 -8.05 26.49 11.77
N PHE A 59 -7.60 26.59 13.02
CA PHE A 59 -8.01 27.65 13.93
C PHE A 59 -7.62 29.04 13.45
N LEU A 60 -6.39 29.23 12.93
CA LEU A 60 -5.93 30.50 12.35
C LEU A 60 -6.77 30.92 11.13
N VAL A 61 -7.15 29.95 10.29
CA VAL A 61 -8.00 30.21 9.13
C VAL A 61 -9.43 30.56 9.56
N LEU A 62 -10.01 29.81 10.50
CA LEU A 62 -11.40 29.97 10.95
C LEU A 62 -11.58 31.13 11.95
N ALA A 63 -10.53 31.56 12.67
CA ALA A 63 -10.58 32.72 13.56
C ALA A 63 -11.00 33.99 12.83
N LYS A 64 -10.73 34.07 11.52
CA LYS A 64 -11.16 35.18 10.65
C LYS A 64 -12.69 35.21 10.43
N TYR A 65 -13.39 34.09 10.61
CA TYR A 65 -14.81 33.94 10.27
C TYR A 65 -15.74 33.83 11.48
N ASN A 66 -15.26 33.95 12.70
CA ASN A 66 -16.01 33.97 13.98
C ASN A 66 -16.96 32.76 14.21
N VAL A 67 -16.83 31.68 13.45
CA VAL A 67 -17.89 30.66 13.29
C VAL A 67 -17.80 29.49 14.27
N LEU A 68 -16.71 29.22 15.01
CA LEU A 68 -16.62 27.89 15.65
C LEU A 68 -15.82 27.78 16.97
N LYS A 69 -16.16 28.55 18.00
CA LYS A 69 -15.49 28.34 19.31
C LYS A 69 -15.87 27.04 20.02
N GLY A 70 -17.08 26.47 19.77
CA GLY A 70 -17.56 25.23 20.40
C GLY A 70 -17.25 23.95 19.62
N ALA A 71 -17.34 24.00 18.31
CA ALA A 71 -17.14 22.80 17.46
C ALA A 71 -15.66 22.33 17.43
N ALA A 72 -14.70 23.21 17.64
CA ALA A 72 -13.29 22.83 17.71
C ALA A 72 -12.99 21.75 18.76
N PHE A 73 -13.71 21.78 19.90
CA PHE A 73 -13.53 20.80 20.98
C PHE A 73 -13.93 19.36 20.59
N VAL A 74 -14.91 19.23 19.68
CA VAL A 74 -15.39 17.94 19.18
C VAL A 74 -14.52 17.45 18.01
N PHE A 75 -14.04 18.37 17.15
CA PHE A 75 -13.22 18.03 15.99
C PHE A 75 -11.82 17.55 16.36
N VAL A 76 -11.20 18.09 17.41
CA VAL A 76 -9.84 17.71 17.83
C VAL A 76 -9.69 16.22 18.12
N PRO A 77 -10.51 15.57 18.95
CA PRO A 77 -10.40 14.13 19.21
C PRO A 77 -10.70 13.29 17.98
N ILE A 78 -11.63 13.70 17.13
CA ILE A 78 -11.96 12.97 15.88
C ILE A 78 -10.75 12.99 14.92
N VAL A 79 -10.16 14.17 14.69
CA VAL A 79 -8.97 14.32 13.86
C VAL A 79 -7.79 13.53 14.42
N PHE A 80 -7.60 13.54 15.75
CA PHE A 80 -6.56 12.73 16.39
C PHE A 80 -6.74 11.24 16.16
N ILE A 81 -7.95 10.71 16.32
CA ILE A 81 -8.26 9.31 16.09
C ILE A 81 -7.97 8.94 14.62
N VAL A 82 -8.45 9.75 13.67
CA VAL A 82 -8.22 9.51 12.24
C VAL A 82 -6.72 9.50 11.90
N MET A 83 -5.96 10.49 12.42
CA MET A 83 -4.51 10.58 12.21
C MET A 83 -3.76 9.42 12.86
N PHE A 84 -4.17 9.01 14.05
CA PHE A 84 -3.59 7.85 14.71
C PHE A 84 -3.80 6.56 13.91
N PHE A 85 -5.02 6.29 13.45
CA PHE A 85 -5.33 5.13 12.61
C PHE A 85 -4.60 5.18 11.27
N TYR A 86 -4.49 6.35 10.66
CA TYR A 86 -3.72 6.52 9.42
C TYR A 86 -2.24 6.16 9.63
N MET A 87 -1.63 6.71 10.68
CA MET A 87 -0.22 6.41 10.98
C MET A 87 0.00 4.96 11.41
N PHE A 88 -0.97 4.36 12.11
CA PHE A 88 -0.91 2.95 12.48
C PHE A 88 -0.92 2.01 11.25
N LYS A 89 -1.53 2.44 10.14
CA LYS A 89 -1.54 1.70 8.87
C LYS A 89 -0.30 1.93 8.00
N LEU A 90 0.64 2.77 8.38
CA LEU A 90 1.86 3.02 7.59
C LEU A 90 2.68 1.77 7.28
N PRO A 91 2.88 0.79 8.18
CA PRO A 91 3.55 -0.45 7.84
C PRO A 91 2.84 -1.22 6.73
N ASP A 92 1.51 -1.33 6.77
CA ASP A 92 0.72 -2.02 5.74
C ASP A 92 0.89 -1.32 4.36
N LEU A 93 0.91 0.01 4.32
CA LEU A 93 1.18 0.77 3.10
C LEU A 93 2.59 0.53 2.54
N LYS A 94 3.60 0.45 3.43
CA LYS A 94 4.97 0.14 3.02
C LYS A 94 5.10 -1.29 2.51
N ILE A 95 4.44 -2.26 3.15
CA ILE A 95 4.38 -3.65 2.70
C ILE A 95 3.77 -3.72 1.29
N THR A 96 2.59 -3.14 1.11
CA THR A 96 1.92 -3.10 -0.20
C THR A 96 2.77 -2.43 -1.28
N LYS A 97 3.51 -1.36 -0.93
CA LYS A 97 4.43 -0.72 -1.87
C LYS A 97 5.57 -1.65 -2.27
N LYS A 98 6.23 -2.30 -1.29
CA LYS A 98 7.30 -3.27 -1.56
C LYS A 98 6.80 -4.46 -2.38
N GLU A 99 5.62 -5.00 -2.05
CA GLU A 99 4.98 -6.08 -2.80
C GLU A 99 4.78 -5.69 -4.27
N LYS A 100 4.28 -4.49 -4.53
CA LYS A 100 4.13 -3.95 -5.88
C LYS A 100 5.46 -3.78 -6.61
N GLU A 101 6.50 -3.34 -5.93
CA GLU A 101 7.85 -3.21 -6.51
C GLU A 101 8.43 -4.58 -6.87
N ILE A 102 8.28 -5.57 -5.99
CA ILE A 102 8.71 -6.96 -6.23
C ILE A 102 7.94 -7.56 -7.43
N SER A 103 6.62 -7.34 -7.51
CA SER A 103 5.78 -7.87 -8.59
C SER A 103 6.22 -7.42 -9.98
N LYS A 104 6.86 -6.26 -10.09
CA LYS A 104 7.41 -5.76 -11.37
C LYS A 104 8.63 -6.53 -11.86
N GLU A 105 9.47 -7.00 -10.94
CA GLU A 105 10.73 -7.69 -11.29
C GLU A 105 10.63 -9.20 -11.23
N ILE A 106 9.71 -9.76 -10.44
CA ILE A 106 9.73 -11.16 -10.03
C ILE A 106 9.68 -12.14 -11.20
N VAL A 107 8.92 -11.81 -12.26
CA VAL A 107 8.81 -12.70 -13.44
C VAL A 107 10.14 -12.75 -14.18
N PHE A 108 10.79 -11.61 -14.35
CA PHE A 108 12.10 -11.54 -15.03
C PHE A 108 13.20 -12.19 -14.17
N ALA A 109 13.22 -11.91 -12.86
CA ALA A 109 14.16 -12.49 -11.92
C ALA A 109 14.01 -14.02 -11.82
N GLY A 110 12.78 -14.52 -11.76
CA GLY A 110 12.52 -15.96 -11.71
C GLY A 110 12.93 -16.68 -13.00
N ARG A 111 12.62 -16.09 -14.17
CA ARG A 111 13.08 -16.64 -15.45
C ARG A 111 14.59 -16.61 -15.61
N PHE A 112 15.24 -15.53 -15.18
CA PHE A 112 16.69 -15.45 -15.16
C PHE A 112 17.31 -16.56 -14.31
N MET A 113 16.79 -16.83 -13.11
CA MET A 113 17.25 -17.93 -12.27
C MET A 113 17.07 -19.29 -12.95
N ILE A 114 15.93 -19.54 -13.61
CA ILE A 114 15.69 -20.79 -14.35
C ILE A 114 16.75 -20.99 -15.43
N ILE A 115 17.01 -19.97 -16.25
CA ILE A 115 18.00 -20.01 -17.33
C ILE A 115 19.40 -20.31 -16.79
N GLU A 116 19.81 -19.68 -15.69
CA GLU A 116 21.09 -19.95 -15.04
C GLU A 116 21.19 -21.42 -14.59
N LEU A 117 20.17 -21.92 -13.91
CA LEU A 117 20.14 -23.30 -13.42
C LEU A 117 20.12 -24.32 -14.57
N GLU A 118 19.34 -24.09 -15.63
CA GLU A 118 19.33 -24.94 -16.83
C GLU A 118 20.66 -24.92 -17.57
N SER A 119 21.41 -23.82 -17.47
CA SER A 119 22.78 -23.71 -18.02
C SER A 119 23.83 -24.42 -17.16
N GLY A 120 23.43 -25.05 -16.06
CA GLY A 120 24.31 -25.78 -15.17
C GLY A 120 25.02 -24.93 -14.11
N VAL A 121 24.63 -23.67 -13.94
CA VAL A 121 25.15 -22.80 -12.87
C VAL A 121 24.66 -23.32 -11.51
N PRO A 122 25.56 -23.54 -10.52
CA PRO A 122 25.16 -23.95 -9.18
C PRO A 122 24.19 -22.94 -8.57
N LEU A 123 23.19 -23.43 -7.79
CA LEU A 123 22.13 -22.61 -7.19
C LEU A 123 22.67 -21.39 -6.43
N TYR A 124 23.71 -21.57 -5.60
CA TYR A 124 24.33 -20.47 -4.88
C TYR A 124 24.82 -19.35 -5.82
N ASN A 125 25.52 -19.72 -6.90
CA ASN A 125 26.02 -18.77 -7.88
C ASN A 125 24.89 -18.08 -8.64
N ALA A 126 23.83 -18.82 -8.99
CA ALA A 126 22.62 -18.25 -9.61
C ALA A 126 21.96 -17.22 -8.68
N MET A 127 21.88 -17.49 -7.38
CA MET A 127 21.37 -16.53 -6.38
C MET A 127 22.25 -15.27 -6.30
N VAL A 128 23.59 -15.43 -6.31
CA VAL A 128 24.55 -14.31 -6.31
C VAL A 128 24.40 -13.49 -7.59
N ASN A 129 24.29 -14.12 -8.76
CA ASN A 129 24.13 -13.44 -10.03
C ASN A 129 22.81 -12.66 -10.08
N LEU A 130 21.71 -13.28 -9.60
CA LEU A 130 20.42 -12.62 -9.49
C LEU A 130 20.49 -11.39 -8.58
N SER A 131 21.21 -11.47 -7.47
CA SER A 131 21.37 -10.36 -6.53
C SER A 131 22.05 -9.13 -7.14
N LYS A 132 22.88 -9.32 -8.17
CA LYS A 132 23.59 -8.26 -8.88
C LYS A 132 22.77 -7.64 -10.01
N ASN A 133 21.91 -8.44 -10.64
CA ASN A 133 21.17 -8.03 -11.84
C ASN A 133 19.80 -7.40 -11.54
N PHE A 134 19.21 -7.69 -10.37
CA PHE A 134 17.86 -7.23 -9.99
C PHE A 134 17.91 -6.42 -8.70
N PRO A 135 17.66 -5.09 -8.75
CA PRO A 135 17.83 -4.21 -7.59
C PRO A 135 16.79 -4.43 -6.48
N ILE A 136 15.59 -4.91 -6.81
CA ILE A 136 14.50 -5.07 -5.83
C ILE A 136 14.43 -6.50 -5.32
N VAL A 137 14.21 -7.47 -6.22
CA VAL A 137 14.15 -8.89 -5.87
C VAL A 137 15.51 -9.40 -5.42
N GLY A 138 16.58 -8.97 -6.09
CA GLY A 138 17.97 -9.36 -5.79
C GLY A 138 18.43 -9.01 -4.38
N LYS A 139 17.83 -7.99 -3.75
CA LYS A 139 18.13 -7.64 -2.36
C LYS A 139 17.82 -8.79 -1.39
N TYR A 140 16.72 -9.48 -1.58
CA TYR A 140 16.34 -10.62 -0.73
C TYR A 140 17.26 -11.82 -0.94
N PHE A 141 17.69 -12.06 -2.19
CA PHE A 141 18.67 -13.09 -2.49
C PHE A 141 20.05 -12.73 -1.93
N LYS A 142 20.45 -11.46 -1.98
CA LYS A 142 21.69 -10.99 -1.37
C LYS A 142 21.69 -11.21 0.14
N GLU A 143 20.64 -10.79 0.83
CA GLU A 143 20.52 -11.02 2.28
C GLU A 143 20.60 -12.51 2.64
N THR A 144 20.11 -13.39 1.75
CA THR A 144 20.20 -14.85 1.93
C THR A 144 21.62 -15.36 1.69
N THR A 145 22.26 -14.95 0.59
CA THR A 145 23.64 -15.36 0.29
C THR A 145 24.63 -14.82 1.32
N ASP A 146 24.45 -13.60 1.80
CA ASP A 146 25.28 -13.02 2.88
C ASP A 146 25.21 -13.87 4.17
N LYS A 147 24.02 -14.42 4.52
CA LYS A 147 23.88 -15.36 5.66
C LYS A 147 24.58 -16.70 5.41
N ILE A 148 24.51 -17.21 4.19
CA ILE A 148 25.21 -18.46 3.81
C ILE A 148 26.72 -18.26 3.92
N ASP A 149 27.24 -17.13 3.48
CA ASP A 149 28.66 -16.77 3.58
C ASP A 149 29.14 -16.65 5.03
N LEU A 150 28.22 -16.29 5.94
CA LEU A 150 28.50 -16.27 7.39
C LEU A 150 28.37 -17.66 8.06
N GLY A 151 28.14 -18.71 7.29
CA GLY A 151 28.10 -20.10 7.77
C GLY A 151 26.72 -20.66 8.12
N THR A 152 25.63 -19.91 7.79
CA THR A 152 24.27 -20.46 7.92
C THR A 152 24.03 -21.49 6.82
N SER A 153 23.35 -22.60 7.12
CA SER A 153 22.99 -23.56 6.09
C SER A 153 22.09 -22.90 5.03
N MET A 154 22.19 -23.33 3.77
CA MET A 154 21.35 -22.76 2.69
C MET A 154 19.86 -22.94 2.99
N GLU A 155 19.47 -24.04 3.59
CA GLU A 155 18.09 -24.32 3.96
C GLU A 155 17.59 -23.35 5.04
N ASP A 156 18.37 -23.14 6.10
CA ASP A 156 18.01 -22.23 7.19
C ASP A 156 17.98 -20.77 6.70
N ALA A 157 18.94 -20.37 5.86
CA ALA A 157 19.00 -19.02 5.30
C ALA A 157 17.77 -18.73 4.42
N LEU A 158 17.33 -19.69 3.60
CA LEU A 158 16.12 -19.56 2.78
C LEU A 158 14.86 -19.54 3.65
N ASN A 159 14.78 -20.39 4.67
CA ASN A 159 13.64 -20.44 5.59
C ASN A 159 13.48 -19.11 6.37
N ASP A 160 14.59 -18.58 6.86
CA ASP A 160 14.61 -17.26 7.50
C ASP A 160 14.12 -16.15 6.55
N ALA A 161 14.55 -16.19 5.27
CA ALA A 161 14.14 -15.20 4.29
C ALA A 161 12.63 -15.22 4.04
N VAL A 162 12.03 -16.41 3.93
CA VAL A 162 10.58 -16.59 3.73
C VAL A 162 9.76 -15.88 4.81
N GLU A 163 10.23 -15.83 6.05
CA GLU A 163 9.51 -15.18 7.16
C GLU A 163 9.36 -13.65 6.96
N PHE A 164 10.30 -12.99 6.25
CA PHE A 164 10.37 -11.53 6.16
C PHE A 164 10.08 -10.96 4.78
N ILE A 165 9.91 -11.81 3.77
CA ILE A 165 9.56 -11.38 2.42
C ILE A 165 8.11 -10.87 2.41
N PRO A 166 7.85 -9.61 1.99
CA PRO A 166 6.49 -9.06 1.97
C PRO A 166 5.63 -9.61 0.83
N SER A 167 6.25 -10.10 -0.26
CA SER A 167 5.54 -10.63 -1.43
C SER A 167 5.26 -12.12 -1.31
N ASN A 168 3.99 -12.50 -1.45
CA ASN A 168 3.59 -13.91 -1.48
C ASN A 168 4.21 -14.68 -2.64
N ASP A 169 4.36 -14.04 -3.80
CA ASP A 169 4.93 -14.70 -4.98
C ASP A 169 6.43 -14.96 -4.80
N LEU A 170 7.15 -14.00 -4.21
CA LEU A 170 8.56 -14.21 -3.90
C LEU A 170 8.74 -15.28 -2.81
N ARG A 171 7.85 -15.33 -1.80
CA ARG A 171 7.84 -16.43 -0.81
C ARG A 171 7.64 -17.80 -1.46
N LYS A 172 6.74 -17.92 -2.45
CA LYS A 172 6.53 -19.18 -3.19
C LYS A 172 7.82 -19.64 -3.87
N ILE A 173 8.59 -18.72 -4.48
CA ILE A 173 9.87 -19.04 -5.13
C ILE A 173 10.87 -19.57 -4.11
N PHE A 174 11.09 -18.84 -3.00
CA PHE A 174 12.01 -19.26 -1.95
C PHE A 174 11.62 -20.61 -1.34
N TRP A 175 10.33 -20.78 -1.09
CA TRP A 175 9.78 -22.02 -0.54
C TRP A 175 9.96 -23.20 -1.51
N GLN A 176 9.80 -22.95 -2.81
CA GLN A 176 10.01 -23.99 -3.82
C GLN A 176 11.48 -24.38 -3.95
N ILE A 177 12.41 -23.41 -3.90
CA ILE A 177 13.85 -23.67 -3.88
C ILE A 177 14.19 -24.55 -2.67
N MET A 178 13.73 -24.15 -1.49
CA MET A 178 13.97 -24.91 -0.25
C MET A 178 13.43 -26.33 -0.34
N ASN A 179 12.19 -26.52 -0.82
CA ASN A 179 11.61 -27.84 -0.99
C ASN A 179 12.38 -28.69 -2.00
N SER A 180 12.83 -28.11 -3.10
CA SER A 180 13.62 -28.83 -4.11
C SER A 180 14.96 -29.29 -3.55
N ILE A 181 15.61 -28.50 -2.68
CA ILE A 181 16.83 -28.90 -1.98
C ILE A 181 16.54 -30.09 -1.06
N ARG A 182 15.47 -30.05 -0.27
CA ARG A 182 15.08 -31.10 0.68
C ARG A 182 14.74 -32.43 0.01
N THR A 183 14.06 -32.34 -1.12
CA THR A 183 13.59 -33.56 -1.85
C THR A 183 14.60 -34.05 -2.87
N GLY A 184 15.67 -33.32 -3.17
CA GLY A 184 16.62 -33.61 -4.24
C GLY A 184 16.00 -33.52 -5.64
N SER A 185 14.85 -32.80 -5.78
CA SER A 185 14.19 -32.60 -7.06
C SER A 185 14.89 -31.53 -7.90
N ASP A 186 14.68 -31.55 -9.21
CA ASP A 186 15.19 -30.54 -10.13
C ASP A 186 14.59 -29.16 -9.80
N ILE A 187 15.48 -28.25 -9.40
CA ILE A 187 15.10 -26.90 -8.96
C ILE A 187 14.59 -26.08 -10.14
N ALA A 188 15.22 -26.15 -11.32
CA ALA A 188 14.82 -25.39 -12.50
C ALA A 188 13.40 -25.76 -12.95
N LYS A 189 13.11 -27.05 -13.05
CA LYS A 189 11.78 -27.58 -13.41
C LYS A 189 10.72 -27.21 -12.38
N SER A 190 11.06 -27.26 -11.11
CA SER A 190 10.16 -26.88 -10.01
C SER A 190 9.84 -25.37 -10.03
N LEU A 191 10.86 -24.53 -10.26
CA LEU A 191 10.69 -23.08 -10.41
C LEU A 191 9.88 -22.72 -11.64
N TYR A 192 10.04 -23.44 -12.75
CA TYR A 192 9.24 -23.19 -13.95
C TYR A 192 7.74 -23.28 -13.66
N SER A 193 7.32 -24.30 -12.90
CA SER A 193 5.91 -24.47 -12.51
C SER A 193 5.40 -23.30 -11.65
N VAL A 194 6.21 -22.85 -10.68
CA VAL A 194 5.86 -21.69 -9.83
C VAL A 194 5.79 -20.41 -10.66
N MET A 195 6.74 -20.21 -11.58
CA MET A 195 6.75 -19.01 -12.43
C MET A 195 5.57 -18.96 -13.40
N ASP A 196 5.16 -20.10 -13.94
CA ASP A 196 3.93 -20.20 -14.76
C ASP A 196 2.70 -19.79 -13.93
N GLN A 197 2.60 -20.26 -12.70
CA GLN A 197 1.52 -19.88 -11.79
C GLN A 197 1.56 -18.37 -11.47
N VAL A 198 2.72 -17.83 -11.10
CA VAL A 198 2.88 -16.40 -10.81
C VAL A 198 2.47 -15.53 -12.00
N THR A 199 2.90 -15.93 -13.22
CA THR A 199 2.52 -15.22 -14.45
C THR A 199 1.01 -15.27 -14.69
N LYS A 200 0.37 -16.43 -14.48
CA LYS A 200 -1.08 -16.59 -14.58
C LYS A 200 -1.83 -15.77 -13.54
N ASP A 201 -1.33 -15.74 -12.30
CA ASP A 201 -1.93 -14.95 -11.22
C ASP A 201 -1.87 -13.45 -11.56
N GLN A 202 -0.73 -12.96 -12.07
CA GLN A 202 -0.58 -11.58 -12.54
C GLN A 202 -1.53 -11.26 -13.70
N MET A 203 -1.64 -12.14 -14.70
CA MET A 203 -2.57 -11.94 -15.81
C MET A 203 -4.03 -11.90 -15.32
N ASN A 204 -4.37 -12.74 -14.36
CA ASN A 204 -5.69 -12.73 -13.72
C ASN A 204 -5.98 -11.42 -12.98
N GLU A 205 -4.99 -10.82 -12.32
CA GLU A 205 -5.14 -9.51 -11.68
C GLU A 205 -5.42 -8.41 -12.71
N VAL A 206 -4.69 -8.40 -13.84
CA VAL A 206 -4.94 -7.47 -14.95
C VAL A 206 -6.34 -7.65 -15.52
N ASN A 207 -6.76 -8.88 -15.74
CA ASN A 207 -8.10 -9.19 -16.25
C ASN A 207 -9.20 -8.77 -15.25
N LYS A 208 -8.99 -9.00 -13.96
CA LYS A 208 -9.91 -8.53 -12.90
C LYS A 208 -10.00 -7.01 -12.86
N TYR A 209 -8.87 -6.33 -13.04
CA TYR A 209 -8.85 -4.87 -13.14
C TYR A 209 -9.63 -4.36 -14.35
N GLY A 210 -9.41 -4.94 -15.53
CA GLY A 210 -10.17 -4.61 -16.73
C GLY A 210 -11.68 -4.79 -16.55
N LYS A 211 -12.10 -5.89 -15.94
CA LYS A 211 -13.52 -6.15 -15.61
C LYS A 211 -14.10 -5.14 -14.61
N LYS A 212 -13.30 -4.61 -13.68
CA LYS A 212 -13.74 -3.56 -12.75
C LYS A 212 -13.82 -2.19 -13.40
N LEU A 213 -12.98 -1.92 -14.41
CA LEU A 213 -12.97 -0.63 -15.11
C LEU A 213 -14.25 -0.39 -15.92
N ASN A 214 -14.81 -1.42 -16.54
CA ASN A 214 -16.01 -1.27 -17.36
C ASN A 214 -17.21 -0.68 -16.61
N PRO A 215 -17.65 -1.23 -15.47
CA PRO A 215 -18.73 -0.62 -14.68
C PRO A 215 -18.36 0.79 -14.18
N LEU A 216 -17.12 0.99 -13.73
CA LEU A 216 -16.64 2.29 -13.28
C LEU A 216 -16.71 3.35 -14.38
N ALA A 217 -16.28 3.02 -15.60
CA ALA A 217 -16.37 3.91 -16.76
C ALA A 217 -17.82 4.23 -17.11
N MET A 218 -18.72 3.23 -17.03
CA MET A 218 -20.15 3.43 -17.26
C MET A 218 -20.76 4.38 -16.22
N PHE A 219 -20.49 4.17 -14.92
CA PHE A 219 -20.94 5.07 -13.87
C PHE A 219 -20.37 6.49 -14.04
N TYR A 220 -19.11 6.60 -14.43
CA TYR A 220 -18.50 7.90 -14.73
C TYR A 220 -19.23 8.62 -15.86
N MET A 221 -19.52 7.94 -16.99
CA MET A 221 -20.27 8.53 -18.10
C MET A 221 -21.64 9.03 -17.66
N ILE A 222 -22.36 8.24 -16.84
CA ILE A 222 -23.68 8.64 -16.33
C ILE A 222 -23.56 9.87 -15.42
N ILE A 223 -22.66 9.85 -14.42
CA ILE A 223 -22.59 10.88 -13.37
C ILE A 223 -21.88 12.14 -13.84
N ALA A 224 -20.78 12.01 -14.62
CA ALA A 224 -19.93 13.13 -14.99
C ALA A 224 -20.27 13.76 -16.34
N VAL A 225 -21.02 13.05 -17.20
CA VAL A 225 -21.35 13.54 -18.56
C VAL A 225 -22.85 13.65 -18.76
N ILE A 226 -23.60 12.53 -18.62
CA ILE A 226 -25.03 12.48 -18.96
C ILE A 226 -25.85 13.30 -17.97
N LEU A 227 -25.69 13.06 -16.68
CA LEU A 227 -26.50 13.71 -15.64
C LEU A 227 -26.29 15.22 -15.57
N PRO A 228 -25.04 15.77 -15.67
CA PRO A 228 -24.83 17.20 -15.76
C PRO A 228 -25.38 17.83 -17.05
N SER A 229 -25.19 17.16 -18.19
CA SER A 229 -25.71 17.67 -19.47
C SER A 229 -27.22 17.80 -19.46
N LEU A 230 -27.93 16.75 -19.03
CA LEU A 230 -29.39 16.78 -18.86
C LEU A 230 -29.82 17.78 -17.77
N GLY A 231 -29.08 17.84 -16.66
CA GLY A 231 -29.35 18.75 -15.55
C GLY A 231 -29.26 20.22 -15.95
N VAL A 232 -28.22 20.61 -16.67
CA VAL A 232 -28.05 21.98 -17.19
C VAL A 232 -29.16 22.30 -18.20
N THR A 233 -29.47 21.38 -19.12
CA THR A 233 -30.56 21.56 -20.07
C THR A 233 -31.89 21.75 -19.36
N MET A 234 -32.18 20.93 -18.36
CA MET A 234 -33.40 21.03 -17.55
C MET A 234 -33.45 22.35 -16.76
N LEU A 235 -32.32 22.80 -16.20
CA LEU A 235 -32.22 24.10 -15.52
C LEU A 235 -32.51 25.28 -16.47
N ILE A 236 -32.01 25.23 -17.71
CA ILE A 236 -32.29 26.27 -18.71
C ILE A 236 -33.79 26.32 -19.06
N ILE A 237 -34.37 25.14 -19.30
CA ILE A 237 -35.83 25.04 -19.59
C ILE A 237 -36.66 25.57 -18.42
N LEU A 238 -36.36 25.14 -17.19
CA LEU A 238 -37.07 25.59 -15.98
C LEU A 238 -36.88 27.09 -15.75
N SER A 239 -35.71 27.62 -15.97
CA SER A 239 -35.45 29.06 -15.86
C SER A 239 -36.31 29.89 -16.80
N SER A 240 -36.59 29.36 -18.01
CA SER A 240 -37.44 30.01 -19.00
C SER A 240 -38.92 30.01 -18.58
N PHE A 241 -39.43 28.97 -17.86
CA PHE A 241 -40.79 28.86 -17.41
C PHE A 241 -41.11 29.60 -16.10
N ILE A 242 -40.13 29.53 -15.13
CA ILE A 242 -40.36 29.99 -13.74
C ILE A 242 -39.71 31.39 -13.52
N GLN A 243 -39.10 31.98 -14.55
CA GLN A 243 -38.32 33.25 -14.49
C GLN A 243 -37.20 33.20 -13.42
N PHE A 244 -36.65 32.01 -13.15
CA PHE A 244 -35.53 31.82 -12.25
C PHE A 244 -34.24 32.31 -12.92
N GLN A 245 -33.60 33.35 -12.32
CA GLN A 245 -32.35 33.89 -12.87
C GLN A 245 -31.20 32.93 -12.55
N LEU A 246 -30.62 32.32 -13.57
CA LEU A 246 -29.38 31.54 -13.46
C LEU A 246 -28.23 32.49 -13.13
N SER A 247 -27.90 32.61 -11.86
CA SER A 247 -26.74 33.41 -11.41
C SER A 247 -25.42 32.70 -11.83
N LEU A 248 -24.43 33.52 -12.20
CA LEU A 248 -23.07 33.07 -12.48
C LEU A 248 -22.49 32.21 -11.33
N THR A 249 -22.85 32.54 -10.09
CA THR A 249 -22.44 31.81 -8.88
C THR A 249 -22.93 30.36 -8.87
N ILE A 250 -24.18 30.12 -9.31
CA ILE A 250 -24.77 28.79 -9.40
C ILE A 250 -24.03 27.95 -10.45
N LEU A 251 -23.74 28.54 -11.63
CA LEU A 251 -23.00 27.87 -12.69
C LEU A 251 -21.57 27.55 -12.28
N LEU A 252 -20.88 28.46 -11.60
CA LEU A 252 -19.54 28.23 -11.09
C LEU A 252 -19.50 27.15 -10.01
N SER A 253 -20.48 27.12 -9.09
CA SER A 253 -20.57 26.10 -8.06
C SER A 253 -20.83 24.71 -8.65
N LEU A 254 -21.69 24.63 -9.66
CA LEU A 254 -21.97 23.38 -10.38
C LEU A 254 -20.71 22.88 -11.11
N THR A 255 -20.01 23.77 -11.81
CA THR A 255 -18.77 23.43 -12.52
C THR A 255 -17.68 22.96 -11.55
N ALA A 256 -17.52 23.65 -10.41
CA ALA A 256 -16.57 23.26 -9.37
C ALA A 256 -16.89 21.87 -8.77
N PHE A 257 -18.17 21.59 -8.53
CA PHE A 257 -18.64 20.29 -8.06
C PHE A 257 -18.35 19.18 -9.08
N LEU A 258 -18.65 19.41 -10.35
CA LEU A 258 -18.34 18.45 -11.42
C LEU A 258 -16.83 18.21 -11.57
N GLY A 259 -16.03 19.26 -11.49
CA GLY A 259 -14.57 19.14 -11.50
C GLY A 259 -14.05 18.29 -10.33
N PHE A 260 -14.64 18.45 -9.15
CA PHE A 260 -14.32 17.63 -7.98
C PHE A 260 -14.67 16.15 -8.19
N VAL A 261 -15.86 15.85 -8.75
CA VAL A 261 -16.27 14.49 -9.08
C VAL A 261 -15.34 13.85 -10.10
N GLN A 262 -14.95 14.58 -11.14
CA GLN A 262 -14.01 14.10 -12.15
C GLN A 262 -12.63 13.81 -11.55
N PHE A 263 -12.13 14.70 -10.71
CA PHE A 263 -10.85 14.49 -10.00
C PHE A 263 -10.89 13.25 -9.11
N MET A 264 -11.98 13.08 -8.35
CA MET A 264 -12.18 11.90 -7.49
C MET A 264 -12.20 10.60 -8.30
N PHE A 265 -12.82 10.62 -9.49
CA PHE A 265 -12.84 9.46 -10.38
C PHE A 265 -11.44 9.11 -10.91
N ILE A 266 -10.68 10.10 -11.38
CA ILE A 266 -9.30 9.89 -11.82
C ILE A 266 -8.43 9.30 -10.70
N ALA A 267 -8.57 9.83 -9.48
CA ALA A 267 -7.89 9.31 -8.31
C ALA A 267 -8.25 7.85 -8.05
N MET A 268 -9.54 7.49 -8.10
CA MET A 268 -10.03 6.12 -7.88
C MET A 268 -9.46 5.15 -8.92
N VAL A 269 -9.47 5.51 -10.20
CA VAL A 269 -8.89 4.70 -11.29
C VAL A 269 -7.39 4.49 -11.07
N LYS A 270 -6.67 5.55 -10.73
CA LYS A 270 -5.22 5.50 -10.47
C LYS A 270 -4.88 4.60 -9.27
N PHE A 271 -5.64 4.67 -8.20
CA PHE A 271 -5.44 3.82 -7.02
C PHE A 271 -5.77 2.34 -7.25
N SER A 272 -6.69 2.06 -8.16
CA SER A 272 -7.12 0.70 -8.48
C SER A 272 -6.20 -0.02 -9.47
N ARG A 273 -5.27 0.69 -10.11
CA ARG A 273 -4.37 0.14 -11.14
C ARG A 273 -3.43 -0.90 -10.51
N PRO A 274 -3.33 -2.13 -11.08
CA PRO A 274 -2.34 -3.11 -10.66
C PRO A 274 -0.91 -2.60 -10.93
N ALA A 275 0.04 -3.12 -10.17
CA ALA A 275 1.45 -2.70 -10.26
C ALA A 275 2.20 -3.25 -11.47
N ILE A 276 1.57 -4.11 -12.24
CA ILE A 276 2.18 -4.87 -13.33
C ILE A 276 2.29 -3.98 -14.56
N GLU A 277 3.51 -3.75 -15.02
CA GLU A 277 3.85 -3.13 -16.30
C GLU A 277 4.36 -4.26 -17.20
N PHE A 278 3.67 -4.52 -18.33
CA PHE A 278 4.12 -5.43 -19.38
C PHE A 278 5.00 -4.65 -20.35
#